data_c66585ffcd173b486734350e54811bfd
#
_entry.id   c66585ffcd173b486734350e54811bfd
#
_cell.length_a   1.000
_cell.length_b   1.000
_cell.length_c   1.000
_cell.angle_alpha   90.00
_cell.angle_beta   90.00
_cell.angle_gamma   90.00
#
_symmetry.space_group_name_H-M   'P 1'
#
loop_
_entity.id
_entity.type
_entity.pdbx_description
1 polymer ?
#
loop_
_entity_poly.entity_id
_entity_poly.type
_entity_poly.pdbx_seq_one_letter_code
_entity_poly.pdbx_strand_id
1 'polypeptide(L)'
;MGVTTRDTLIQSIRMASDLLKDKGVLGFVVNGSFIDSKSADGFRKCVAKDFAHLYALNLRGNARTSGEERKKQGDGIFDSGSRATVAIIFFVKDKDAPNHTIFYYEVEDYLKREAKLHLLAGLENLDSVPFKEIIPNDKGDWINQRNDDFEKLIPLKRDKKLKIFDSIFDLNSNGVISGRDPWVYNFSPKTLMQSVQNCIDTYNADLKRFNERFREAFKQRTKGIKSADRYKHLNNQEITTDKTKIAWTRSLKKGFIKNENLPESDKERVRLALYRPFNKQWLYWDKTWNEEQYQLPKIFPDKSVHNVVINTTIRNFCSLIGDAIPDTHFIGDANAYPLYYYDDLGNRSYAISGYALNLFRRHYKDNSITEEEIFYYIYAIFHHKGYLEKYKNSLAKEAPRIALSEDFKELSILGKKLAELHLNYESGEMHESVKHNLLENAGMEGYYDVVQMKKEKEKDRIIYNNHITITKIPKKAFDYVVNGKSAIDWVIERYSITTDKDSLIENNPNHYAGGKYIFELLCRVITLSVKSVDLIEKISEKRFE
;
A
#
# COMPACT_ATOMS: atom_id res chain seq x y z
N MET A 1 4.88 24.47 9.10
CA MET A 1 5.37 24.25 7.72
C MET A 1 5.52 22.77 7.48
N GLY A 2 4.82 22.23 6.49
CA GLY A 2 4.76 20.78 6.23
C GLY A 2 6.01 20.23 5.55
N VAL A 3 6.05 18.91 5.39
CA VAL A 3 7.12 18.14 4.72
C VAL A 3 7.43 18.68 3.31
N THR A 4 6.45 19.28 2.65
CA THR A 4 6.51 19.84 1.29
C THR A 4 7.53 20.97 1.12
N THR A 5 7.87 21.73 2.17
CA THR A 5 8.86 22.82 2.08
C THR A 5 10.30 22.31 1.96
N ARG A 6 10.54 20.99 2.14
CA ARG A 6 11.85 20.35 1.92
C ARG A 6 11.98 19.69 0.55
N ASP A 7 10.92 19.72 -0.26
CA ASP A 7 10.96 19.23 -1.63
C ASP A 7 11.79 20.19 -2.49
N THR A 8 12.83 19.67 -3.12
CA THR A 8 13.74 20.45 -3.95
C THR A 8 13.03 21.11 -5.13
N LEU A 9 11.98 20.50 -5.68
CA LEU A 9 11.15 21.09 -6.73
C LEU A 9 10.50 22.39 -6.24
N ILE A 10 9.83 22.34 -5.08
CA ILE A 10 9.13 23.51 -4.52
C ILE A 10 10.14 24.62 -4.18
N GLN A 11 11.30 24.24 -3.65
CA GLN A 11 12.39 25.20 -3.38
C GLN A 11 12.92 25.83 -4.66
N SER A 12 13.12 25.05 -5.73
CA SER A 12 13.60 25.55 -7.03
C SER A 12 12.59 26.50 -7.67
N ILE A 13 11.30 26.18 -7.66
CA ILE A 13 10.25 27.06 -8.18
C ILE A 13 10.17 28.35 -7.35
N ARG A 14 10.29 28.25 -6.02
CA ARG A 14 10.29 29.44 -5.16
C ARG A 14 11.48 30.33 -5.46
N MET A 15 12.69 29.78 -5.54
CA MET A 15 13.92 30.52 -5.86
C MET A 15 13.79 31.20 -7.23
N ALA A 16 13.33 30.48 -8.25
CA ALA A 16 13.12 31.05 -9.58
C ALA A 16 12.06 32.16 -9.59
N SER A 17 10.97 31.99 -8.82
CA SER A 17 9.92 33.01 -8.66
C SER A 17 10.45 34.30 -8.00
N ASP A 18 11.39 34.17 -7.04
CA ASP A 18 12.01 35.30 -6.36
C ASP A 18 12.98 36.07 -7.28
N LEU A 19 13.53 35.41 -8.30
CA LEU A 19 14.39 36.04 -9.32
C LEU A 19 13.59 36.82 -10.37
N LEU A 20 12.30 36.48 -10.56
CA LEU A 20 11.42 37.23 -11.46
C LEU A 20 10.97 38.53 -10.79
N LYS A 21 11.08 39.65 -11.55
CA LYS A 21 10.54 40.95 -11.13
C LYS A 21 9.02 41.00 -11.33
N ASP A 22 8.49 42.11 -11.82
CA ASP A 22 7.05 42.32 -12.01
C ASP A 22 6.48 41.51 -13.18
N LYS A 23 7.31 41.21 -14.20
CA LYS A 23 6.94 40.41 -15.37
C LYS A 23 8.02 39.39 -15.71
N GLY A 24 7.59 38.21 -16.13
CA GLY A 24 8.50 37.15 -16.56
C GLY A 24 7.82 35.80 -16.68
N VAL A 25 8.54 34.85 -17.26
CA VAL A 25 8.09 33.47 -17.44
C VAL A 25 9.06 32.53 -16.78
N LEU A 26 8.52 31.53 -16.09
CA LEU A 26 9.23 30.45 -15.47
C LEU A 26 8.80 29.14 -16.15
N GLY A 27 9.77 28.37 -16.67
CA GLY A 27 9.49 27.08 -17.32
C GLY A 27 10.28 25.95 -16.67
N PHE A 28 9.61 24.81 -16.38
CA PHE A 28 10.25 23.64 -15.79
C PHE A 28 9.68 22.34 -16.34
N VAL A 29 10.54 21.32 -16.43
CA VAL A 29 10.12 19.92 -16.53
C VAL A 29 10.28 19.29 -15.16
N VAL A 30 9.19 18.79 -14.59
CA VAL A 30 9.11 18.49 -13.17
C VAL A 30 8.38 17.17 -12.89
N ASN A 31 8.51 16.70 -11.64
CA ASN A 31 7.62 15.67 -11.13
C ASN A 31 6.19 16.25 -11.02
N GLY A 32 5.27 15.72 -11.84
CA GLY A 32 3.89 16.20 -11.94
C GLY A 32 3.01 15.89 -10.71
N SER A 33 3.52 15.17 -9.71
CA SER A 33 2.70 14.80 -8.54
C SER A 33 2.18 16.00 -7.74
N PHE A 34 2.84 17.17 -7.82
CA PHE A 34 2.36 18.39 -7.15
C PHE A 34 1.01 18.87 -7.66
N ILE A 35 0.64 18.54 -8.91
CA ILE A 35 -0.63 18.95 -9.52
C ILE A 35 -1.83 18.41 -8.73
N ASP A 36 -1.72 17.19 -8.19
CA ASP A 36 -2.84 16.48 -7.56
C ASP A 36 -2.61 16.11 -6.08
N SER A 37 -1.36 16.05 -5.59
CA SER A 37 -1.10 15.60 -4.23
C SER A 37 -1.66 16.56 -3.17
N LYS A 38 -2.26 15.99 -2.09
CA LYS A 38 -2.71 16.76 -0.92
C LYS A 38 -1.58 17.56 -0.28
N SER A 39 -0.36 17.00 -0.23
CA SER A 39 0.79 17.64 0.40
C SER A 39 1.24 18.93 -0.29
N ALA A 40 0.82 19.16 -1.53
CA ALA A 40 1.14 20.35 -2.32
C ALA A 40 0.00 21.39 -2.38
N ASP A 41 -1.09 21.23 -1.64
CA ASP A 41 -2.23 22.13 -1.66
C ASP A 41 -1.85 23.58 -1.28
N GLY A 42 -1.03 23.76 -0.24
CA GLY A 42 -0.50 25.07 0.14
C GLY A 42 0.40 25.68 -0.93
N PHE A 43 1.23 24.87 -1.60
CA PHE A 43 2.06 25.33 -2.72
C PHE A 43 1.19 25.79 -3.90
N ARG A 44 0.19 24.99 -4.29
CA ARG A 44 -0.75 25.34 -5.37
C ARG A 44 -1.50 26.65 -5.08
N LYS A 45 -1.93 26.85 -3.83
CA LYS A 45 -2.58 28.14 -3.41
C LYS A 45 -1.64 29.33 -3.54
N CYS A 46 -0.34 29.16 -3.20
CA CYS A 46 0.64 30.24 -3.32
C CYS A 46 0.90 30.60 -4.78
N VAL A 47 1.23 29.61 -5.64
CA VAL A 47 1.54 29.89 -7.05
C VAL A 47 0.33 30.45 -7.81
N ALA A 48 -0.88 30.02 -7.47
CA ALA A 48 -2.10 30.58 -8.05
C ALA A 48 -2.34 32.04 -7.69
N LYS A 49 -1.71 32.56 -6.63
CA LYS A 49 -1.75 33.99 -6.26
C LYS A 49 -0.58 34.77 -6.83
N ASP A 50 0.59 34.14 -6.93
CA ASP A 50 1.83 34.80 -7.31
C ASP A 50 1.98 34.97 -8.83
N PHE A 51 1.27 34.18 -9.64
CA PHE A 51 1.36 34.17 -11.11
C PHE A 51 0.01 34.48 -11.77
N ALA A 52 0.06 35.26 -12.84
CA ALA A 52 -1.13 35.61 -13.62
C ALA A 52 -1.67 34.38 -14.39
N HIS A 53 -0.77 33.62 -15.04
CA HIS A 53 -1.17 32.45 -15.80
C HIS A 53 -0.27 31.26 -15.44
N LEU A 54 -0.88 30.12 -15.22
CA LEU A 54 -0.24 28.86 -14.90
C LEU A 54 -0.62 27.82 -15.94
N TYR A 55 0.35 27.29 -16.68
CA TYR A 55 0.15 26.21 -17.63
C TYR A 55 0.78 24.95 -17.10
N ALA A 56 0.02 23.86 -17.04
CA ALA A 56 0.49 22.55 -16.60
C ALA A 56 0.13 21.47 -17.63
N LEU A 57 1.13 20.98 -18.34
CA LEU A 57 1.03 19.87 -19.29
C LEU A 57 1.48 18.58 -18.59
N ASN A 58 0.53 17.71 -18.23
CA ASN A 58 0.79 16.45 -17.54
C ASN A 58 1.04 15.32 -18.56
N LEU A 59 2.25 14.81 -18.58
CA LEU A 59 2.68 13.73 -19.47
C LEU A 59 2.41 12.34 -18.88
N ARG A 60 1.80 12.24 -17.67
CA ARG A 60 1.50 10.98 -17.01
C ARG A 60 2.75 10.11 -16.77
N GLY A 61 2.65 8.78 -16.90
CA GLY A 61 3.77 7.85 -16.76
C GLY A 61 4.06 7.37 -15.34
N ASN A 62 3.08 7.49 -14.42
CA ASN A 62 3.24 7.05 -13.03
C ASN A 62 3.38 5.52 -12.94
N ALA A 63 4.61 5.03 -12.72
CA ALA A 63 4.91 3.61 -12.56
C ALA A 63 4.66 3.06 -11.14
N ARG A 64 4.15 3.88 -10.22
CA ARG A 64 3.80 3.48 -8.85
C ARG A 64 2.35 3.00 -8.70
N THR A 65 1.54 3.17 -9.75
CA THR A 65 0.18 2.64 -9.84
C THR A 65 0.20 1.17 -10.25
N SER A 66 -0.92 0.47 -10.12
CA SER A 66 -1.06 -0.95 -10.45
C SER A 66 -2.31 -1.20 -11.31
N GLY A 67 -2.40 -2.41 -11.88
CA GLY A 67 -3.57 -2.85 -12.63
C GLY A 67 -3.90 -1.96 -13.83
N GLU A 68 -5.17 -1.69 -14.03
CA GLU A 68 -5.67 -0.88 -15.16
C GLU A 68 -5.20 0.57 -15.09
N GLU A 69 -5.12 1.15 -13.88
CA GLU A 69 -4.60 2.50 -13.70
C GLU A 69 -3.14 2.62 -14.18
N ARG A 70 -2.31 1.59 -13.94
CA ARG A 70 -0.93 1.57 -14.47
C ARG A 70 -0.89 1.57 -15.99
N LYS A 71 -1.81 0.88 -16.64
CA LYS A 71 -1.89 0.86 -18.11
C LYS A 71 -2.32 2.22 -18.66
N LYS A 72 -3.32 2.86 -18.04
CA LYS A 72 -3.77 4.21 -18.40
C LYS A 72 -2.67 5.25 -18.31
N GLN A 73 -1.78 5.14 -17.32
CA GLN A 73 -0.64 6.04 -17.18
C GLN A 73 0.33 5.97 -18.38
N GLY A 74 0.37 4.85 -19.10
CA GLY A 74 1.29 4.63 -20.21
C GLY A 74 2.75 4.60 -19.75
N ASP A 75 3.68 4.79 -20.69
CA ASP A 75 5.11 4.76 -20.39
C ASP A 75 5.60 6.09 -19.79
N GLY A 76 6.68 6.03 -18.98
CA GLY A 76 7.41 7.22 -18.58
C GLY A 76 8.15 7.84 -19.76
N ILE A 77 8.39 9.16 -19.70
CA ILE A 77 9.06 9.87 -20.79
C ILE A 77 10.58 9.70 -20.76
N PHE A 78 11.15 9.44 -19.58
CA PHE A 78 12.57 9.20 -19.38
C PHE A 78 12.90 7.71 -19.33
N ASP A 79 14.02 7.29 -19.92
CA ASP A 79 14.42 5.89 -20.05
C ASP A 79 14.75 5.21 -18.72
N SER A 80 15.28 5.93 -17.77
CA SER A 80 15.73 5.34 -16.51
C SER A 80 15.41 6.22 -15.30
N GLY A 81 15.07 5.55 -14.19
CA GLY A 81 15.09 6.12 -12.84
C GLY A 81 13.81 6.79 -12.35
N SER A 82 13.03 7.49 -13.15
CA SER A 82 11.81 8.12 -12.67
C SER A 82 10.60 7.19 -12.72
N ARG A 83 10.03 6.89 -11.56
CA ARG A 83 8.75 6.16 -11.43
C ARG A 83 7.55 7.09 -11.22
N ALA A 84 7.78 8.39 -11.19
CA ALA A 84 6.75 9.41 -10.99
C ALA A 84 6.23 9.93 -12.33
N THR A 85 5.05 10.52 -12.30
CA THR A 85 4.52 11.30 -13.41
C THR A 85 5.43 12.48 -13.74
N VAL A 86 5.48 12.89 -15.00
CA VAL A 86 6.25 14.06 -15.46
C VAL A 86 5.28 15.12 -15.94
N ALA A 87 5.56 16.37 -15.63
CA ALA A 87 4.81 17.52 -16.16
C ALA A 87 5.76 18.59 -16.69
N ILE A 88 5.32 19.32 -17.70
CA ILE A 88 5.92 20.56 -18.17
C ILE A 88 5.05 21.70 -17.66
N ILE A 89 5.66 22.69 -17.01
CA ILE A 89 4.95 23.84 -16.48
C ILE A 89 5.53 25.15 -17.03
N PHE A 90 4.63 26.10 -17.29
CA PHE A 90 4.98 27.50 -17.54
C PHE A 90 4.17 28.37 -16.61
N PHE A 91 4.83 29.19 -15.81
CA PHE A 91 4.19 30.14 -14.92
C PHE A 91 4.53 31.56 -15.36
N VAL A 92 3.53 32.31 -15.72
CA VAL A 92 3.63 33.69 -16.24
C VAL A 92 3.36 34.64 -15.09
N LYS A 93 4.37 35.42 -14.72
CA LYS A 93 4.23 36.51 -13.77
C LYS A 93 3.92 37.80 -14.53
N ASP A 94 2.82 38.44 -14.21
CA ASP A 94 2.44 39.75 -14.70
C ASP A 94 1.68 40.47 -13.60
N LYS A 95 2.30 41.50 -13.01
CA LYS A 95 1.74 42.27 -11.91
C LYS A 95 0.51 43.06 -12.30
N ASP A 96 0.42 43.42 -13.59
CA ASP A 96 -0.67 44.23 -14.12
C ASP A 96 -1.82 43.38 -14.66
N ALA A 97 -1.73 42.04 -14.60
CA ALA A 97 -2.78 41.17 -15.13
C ALA A 97 -4.05 41.27 -14.27
N PRO A 98 -5.21 41.45 -14.90
CA PRO A 98 -6.49 41.62 -14.17
C PRO A 98 -6.99 40.31 -13.56
N ASN A 99 -6.57 39.16 -14.09
CA ASN A 99 -7.06 37.83 -13.71
C ASN A 99 -5.92 36.84 -13.55
N HIS A 100 -6.15 35.84 -12.68
CA HIS A 100 -5.27 34.70 -12.49
C HIS A 100 -5.95 33.45 -13.03
N THR A 101 -5.31 32.77 -13.99
CA THR A 101 -5.90 31.60 -14.67
C THR A 101 -4.97 30.42 -14.66
N ILE A 102 -5.53 29.23 -14.43
CA ILE A 102 -4.82 27.97 -14.45
C ILE A 102 -5.28 27.15 -15.66
N PHE A 103 -4.34 26.79 -16.51
CA PHE A 103 -4.55 26.00 -17.71
C PHE A 103 -3.94 24.62 -17.53
N TYR A 104 -4.72 23.57 -17.73
CA TYR A 104 -4.32 22.18 -17.58
C TYR A 104 -4.60 21.36 -18.82
N TYR A 105 -3.64 20.55 -19.20
CA TYR A 105 -3.80 19.51 -20.19
C TYR A 105 -3.08 18.25 -19.73
N GLU A 106 -3.66 17.10 -19.96
CA GLU A 106 -2.98 15.81 -19.81
C GLU A 106 -3.09 14.99 -21.07
N VAL A 107 -2.00 14.24 -21.35
CA VAL A 107 -1.97 13.34 -22.50
C VAL A 107 -2.98 12.20 -22.33
N GLU A 108 -3.43 11.63 -23.44
CA GLU A 108 -4.40 10.53 -23.47
C GLU A 108 -3.93 9.28 -22.71
N ASP A 109 -4.89 8.43 -22.35
CA ASP A 109 -4.67 7.13 -21.74
C ASP A 109 -3.83 6.22 -22.64
N TYR A 110 -3.06 5.32 -22.06
CA TYR A 110 -2.31 4.22 -22.71
C TYR A 110 -1.16 4.65 -23.63
N LEU A 111 -0.80 5.92 -23.71
CA LEU A 111 0.25 6.39 -24.62
C LEU A 111 1.62 5.81 -24.25
N LYS A 112 2.28 5.25 -25.26
CA LYS A 112 3.68 4.85 -25.17
C LYS A 112 4.60 6.08 -25.23
N ARG A 113 5.85 5.89 -24.81
CA ARG A 113 6.86 6.95 -24.76
C ARG A 113 7.02 7.67 -26.09
N GLU A 114 7.19 6.90 -27.19
CA GLU A 114 7.41 7.46 -28.52
C GLU A 114 6.26 8.35 -28.97
N ALA A 115 5.02 7.94 -28.69
CA ALA A 115 3.82 8.72 -28.99
C ALA A 115 3.79 10.05 -28.21
N LYS A 116 4.18 10.03 -26.92
CA LYS A 116 4.28 11.26 -26.10
C LYS A 116 5.37 12.20 -26.62
N LEU A 117 6.53 11.66 -27.03
CA LEU A 117 7.61 12.47 -27.60
C LEU A 117 7.21 13.05 -28.96
N HIS A 118 6.50 12.27 -29.78
CA HIS A 118 6.01 12.76 -31.07
C HIS A 118 4.96 13.88 -30.88
N LEU A 119 4.05 13.72 -29.92
CA LEU A 119 3.10 14.77 -29.55
C LEU A 119 3.83 16.05 -29.15
N LEU A 120 4.83 15.97 -28.28
CA LEU A 120 5.60 17.14 -27.85
C LEU A 120 6.37 17.80 -29.00
N ALA A 121 6.95 17.00 -29.90
CA ALA A 121 7.67 17.52 -31.08
C ALA A 121 6.75 18.22 -32.09
N GLY A 122 5.46 17.86 -32.11
CA GLY A 122 4.45 18.49 -32.97
C GLY A 122 3.83 19.77 -32.41
N LEU A 123 4.15 20.17 -31.17
CA LEU A 123 3.65 21.41 -30.57
C LEU A 123 4.46 22.60 -31.06
N GLU A 124 3.82 23.52 -31.76
CA GLU A 124 4.47 24.74 -32.26
C GLU A 124 4.53 25.84 -31.18
N ASN A 125 3.49 25.97 -30.38
CA ASN A 125 3.34 26.97 -29.33
C ASN A 125 2.33 26.51 -28.27
N LEU A 126 2.10 27.29 -27.21
CA LEU A 126 1.13 26.98 -26.16
C LEU A 126 -0.33 26.97 -26.68
N ASP A 127 -0.66 27.75 -27.71
CA ASP A 127 -2.02 27.81 -28.24
C ASP A 127 -2.38 26.54 -29.02
N SER A 128 -1.39 25.78 -29.47
CA SER A 128 -1.60 24.47 -30.11
C SER A 128 -1.95 23.34 -29.10
N VAL A 129 -1.80 23.58 -27.81
CA VAL A 129 -2.16 22.63 -26.75
C VAL A 129 -3.61 22.86 -26.34
N PRO A 130 -4.49 21.84 -26.34
CA PRO A 130 -5.90 21.98 -25.98
C PRO A 130 -6.08 22.09 -24.45
N PHE A 131 -5.52 23.14 -23.88
CA PHE A 131 -5.65 23.41 -22.45
C PHE A 131 -7.10 23.65 -22.04
N LYS A 132 -7.44 23.15 -20.85
CA LYS A 132 -8.68 23.46 -20.15
C LYS A 132 -8.38 24.40 -19.00
N GLU A 133 -9.22 25.39 -18.82
CA GLU A 133 -9.16 26.24 -17.64
C GLU A 133 -9.59 25.42 -16.40
N ILE A 134 -8.86 25.60 -15.30
CA ILE A 134 -9.15 24.97 -14.02
C ILE A 134 -9.56 26.05 -13.02
N ILE A 135 -10.65 25.79 -12.30
CA ILE A 135 -11.07 26.55 -11.12
C ILE A 135 -10.75 25.70 -9.89
N PRO A 136 -9.72 26.05 -9.10
CA PRO A 136 -9.41 25.33 -7.88
C PRO A 136 -10.54 25.42 -6.85
N ASN A 137 -10.74 24.37 -6.06
CA ASN A 137 -11.62 24.46 -4.90
C ASN A 137 -10.93 25.19 -3.72
N ASP A 138 -11.67 25.46 -2.64
CA ASP A 138 -11.17 26.14 -1.43
C ASP A 138 -10.02 25.40 -0.76
N LYS A 139 -9.92 24.07 -0.95
CA LYS A 139 -8.83 23.22 -0.45
C LYS A 139 -7.55 23.36 -1.29
N GLY A 140 -7.61 24.03 -2.46
CA GLY A 140 -6.49 24.20 -3.38
C GLY A 140 -6.24 22.97 -4.25
N ASP A 141 -7.25 22.13 -4.46
CA ASP A 141 -7.19 21.05 -5.44
C ASP A 141 -7.44 21.60 -6.83
N TRP A 142 -6.52 21.37 -7.75
CA TRP A 142 -6.66 21.75 -9.16
C TRP A 142 -7.49 20.74 -9.93
N ILE A 143 -7.11 19.45 -9.79
CA ILE A 143 -7.79 18.32 -10.42
C ILE A 143 -8.17 17.30 -9.34
N ASN A 144 -9.07 16.36 -9.67
CA ASN A 144 -9.56 15.35 -8.74
C ASN A 144 -9.96 15.98 -7.41
N GLN A 145 -10.80 17.01 -7.48
CA GLN A 145 -11.18 17.83 -6.33
C GLN A 145 -11.90 16.97 -5.27
N ARG A 146 -11.52 17.17 -4.01
CA ARG A 146 -12.16 16.50 -2.86
C ARG A 146 -13.60 16.98 -2.73
N ASN A 147 -14.49 16.05 -2.38
CA ASN A 147 -15.88 16.35 -2.10
C ASN A 147 -16.02 17.08 -0.75
N ASP A 148 -16.76 18.16 -0.70
CA ASP A 148 -16.92 18.99 0.51
C ASP A 148 -17.76 18.29 1.59
N ASP A 149 -18.73 17.44 1.19
CA ASP A 149 -19.52 16.64 2.13
C ASP A 149 -18.67 15.61 2.88
N PHE A 150 -17.50 15.22 2.34
CA PHE A 150 -16.63 14.23 2.97
C PHE A 150 -16.17 14.66 4.38
N GLU A 151 -15.98 15.95 4.60
CA GLU A 151 -15.56 16.46 5.93
C GLU A 151 -16.67 16.37 6.99
N LYS A 152 -17.94 16.29 6.57
CA LYS A 152 -19.09 16.10 7.46
C LYS A 152 -19.19 14.67 8.00
N LEU A 153 -18.53 13.71 7.33
CA LEU A 153 -18.52 12.31 7.74
C LEU A 153 -17.62 12.08 8.96
N ILE A 154 -17.88 11.00 9.70
CA ILE A 154 -17.18 10.65 10.94
C ILE A 154 -15.75 10.17 10.59
N PRO A 155 -14.69 10.78 11.14
CA PRO A 155 -13.32 10.37 10.90
C PRO A 155 -13.04 8.95 11.39
N LEU A 156 -12.35 8.16 10.57
CA LEU A 156 -12.00 6.79 10.94
C LEU A 156 -10.95 6.74 12.06
N LYS A 157 -9.99 7.67 12.04
CA LYS A 157 -8.88 7.75 13.00
C LYS A 157 -8.62 9.17 13.48
N ARG A 158 -7.99 9.27 14.65
CA ARG A 158 -7.49 10.54 15.19
C ARG A 158 -6.39 11.14 14.32
N ASP A 159 -6.37 12.46 14.21
CA ASP A 159 -5.29 13.21 13.56
C ASP A 159 -4.97 14.48 14.38
N LYS A 160 -3.86 14.44 15.10
CA LYS A 160 -3.41 15.57 15.94
C LYS A 160 -3.10 16.83 15.11
N LYS A 161 -2.63 16.68 13.87
CA LYS A 161 -2.29 17.81 12.99
C LYS A 161 -3.54 18.52 12.51
N LEU A 162 -4.60 17.77 12.22
CA LEU A 162 -5.91 18.28 11.82
C LEU A 162 -6.82 18.57 13.02
N LYS A 163 -6.32 18.37 14.27
CA LYS A 163 -7.08 18.51 15.51
C LYS A 163 -8.34 17.65 15.56
N ILE A 164 -8.28 16.46 14.94
CA ILE A 164 -9.33 15.44 15.02
C ILE A 164 -9.04 14.59 16.24
N PHE A 165 -9.87 14.72 17.26
CA PHE A 165 -9.77 13.96 18.53
C PHE A 165 -10.83 12.88 18.63
N ASP A 166 -12.01 13.14 18.09
CA ASP A 166 -13.13 12.21 18.02
C ASP A 166 -13.08 11.42 16.73
N SER A 167 -13.03 10.10 16.83
CA SER A 167 -12.90 9.20 15.68
C SER A 167 -13.51 7.84 16.00
N ILE A 168 -13.71 7.05 14.96
CA ILE A 168 -14.29 5.71 15.12
C ILE A 168 -13.33 4.79 15.87
N PHE A 169 -12.04 4.77 15.52
CA PHE A 169 -11.07 3.90 16.15
C PHE A 169 -10.15 4.66 17.13
N ASP A 170 -9.95 4.07 18.30
CA ASP A 170 -8.97 4.54 19.30
C ASP A 170 -7.54 4.18 18.91
N LEU A 171 -7.37 3.07 18.20
CA LEU A 171 -6.07 2.58 17.77
C LEU A 171 -6.11 2.12 16.29
N ASN A 172 -5.08 2.51 15.56
CA ASN A 172 -4.78 1.99 14.23
C ASN A 172 -3.26 1.82 14.07
N SER A 173 -2.82 1.05 13.09
CA SER A 173 -1.41 0.85 12.79
C SER A 173 -1.16 0.88 11.29
N ASN A 174 0.04 1.25 10.87
CA ASN A 174 0.51 0.87 9.54
C ASN A 174 0.92 -0.61 9.57
N GLY A 175 0.98 -1.23 8.38
CA GLY A 175 1.56 -2.55 8.21
C GLY A 175 3.06 -2.57 8.53
N VAL A 176 3.61 -3.74 8.83
CA VAL A 176 5.03 -3.89 9.17
C VAL A 176 5.94 -3.50 7.99
N ILE A 177 7.03 -2.82 8.29
CA ILE A 177 8.12 -2.55 7.34
C ILE A 177 9.33 -3.37 7.79
N SER A 178 9.75 -4.33 6.98
CA SER A 178 10.93 -5.15 7.26
C SER A 178 12.23 -4.45 6.84
N GLY A 179 12.22 -3.77 5.69
CA GLY A 179 13.40 -3.20 5.04
C GLY A 179 14.35 -4.27 4.46
N ARG A 180 13.95 -5.57 4.54
CA ARG A 180 14.74 -6.73 4.10
C ARG A 180 13.87 -7.96 3.85
N ASP A 181 12.78 -7.82 3.10
CA ASP A 181 11.78 -8.88 2.91
C ASP A 181 12.37 -10.28 2.66
N PRO A 182 13.33 -10.50 1.73
CA PRO A 182 13.86 -11.84 1.46
C PRO A 182 14.49 -12.53 2.66
N TRP A 183 14.94 -11.77 3.67
CA TRP A 183 15.60 -12.28 4.86
C TRP A 183 14.65 -12.65 6.00
N VAL A 184 13.47 -12.02 6.03
CA VAL A 184 12.51 -12.13 7.14
C VAL A 184 11.14 -12.65 6.74
N TYR A 185 10.89 -12.84 5.43
CA TYR A 185 9.70 -13.51 4.92
C TYR A 185 10.09 -14.74 4.09
N ASN A 186 9.41 -15.84 4.30
CA ASN A 186 9.53 -17.03 3.45
C ASN A 186 8.28 -17.92 3.60
N PHE A 187 7.97 -18.70 2.57
CA PHE A 187 6.96 -19.75 2.63
C PHE A 187 7.41 -20.92 3.52
N SER A 188 8.73 -21.16 3.64
CA SER A 188 9.33 -22.20 4.47
C SER A 188 9.83 -21.63 5.80
N PRO A 189 9.27 -22.02 6.96
CA PRO A 189 9.83 -21.64 8.26
C PRO A 189 11.29 -22.08 8.43
N LYS A 190 11.67 -23.22 7.86
CA LYS A 190 13.03 -23.74 7.91
C LYS A 190 14.01 -22.84 7.17
N THR A 191 13.68 -22.46 5.92
CA THR A 191 14.49 -21.55 5.10
C THR A 191 14.57 -20.17 5.75
N LEU A 192 13.45 -19.67 6.30
CA LEU A 192 13.41 -18.41 7.04
C LEU A 192 14.38 -18.41 8.22
N MET A 193 14.32 -19.43 9.08
CA MET A 193 15.21 -19.56 10.25
C MET A 193 16.67 -19.63 9.84
N GLN A 194 17.00 -20.39 8.78
CA GLN A 194 18.37 -20.49 8.26
C GLN A 194 18.88 -19.14 7.74
N SER A 195 18.05 -18.40 7.01
CA SER A 195 18.42 -17.08 6.49
C SER A 195 18.68 -16.08 7.60
N VAL A 196 17.83 -16.07 8.63
CA VAL A 196 18.01 -15.23 9.82
C VAL A 196 19.30 -15.61 10.56
N GLN A 197 19.57 -16.92 10.77
CA GLN A 197 20.77 -17.38 11.46
C GLN A 197 22.04 -16.97 10.70
N ASN A 198 22.10 -17.19 9.39
CA ASN A 198 23.23 -16.78 8.56
C ASN A 198 23.53 -15.27 8.66
N CYS A 199 22.47 -14.46 8.74
CA CYS A 199 22.62 -13.01 8.93
C CYS A 199 23.13 -12.67 10.34
N ILE A 200 22.70 -13.38 11.39
CA ILE A 200 23.19 -13.24 12.77
C ILE A 200 24.68 -13.55 12.85
N ASP A 201 25.10 -14.69 12.28
CA ASP A 201 26.48 -15.13 12.29
C ASP A 201 27.39 -14.10 11.61
N THR A 202 26.97 -13.60 10.45
CA THR A 202 27.69 -12.54 9.72
C THR A 202 27.77 -11.25 10.53
N TYR A 203 26.67 -10.82 11.13
CA TYR A 203 26.61 -9.61 11.95
C TYR A 203 27.54 -9.72 13.16
N ASN A 204 27.50 -10.81 13.92
CA ASN A 204 28.29 -10.98 15.12
C ASN A 204 29.79 -11.12 14.80
N ALA A 205 30.14 -11.78 13.67
CA ALA A 205 31.52 -11.84 13.19
C ALA A 205 32.05 -10.46 12.79
N ASP A 206 31.23 -9.66 12.07
CA ASP A 206 31.55 -8.29 11.73
C ASP A 206 31.71 -7.41 12.98
N LEU A 207 30.83 -7.56 13.96
CA LEU A 207 30.88 -6.78 15.20
C LEU A 207 32.17 -7.06 15.98
N LYS A 208 32.58 -8.32 16.07
CA LYS A 208 33.85 -8.73 16.68
C LYS A 208 35.03 -8.05 15.95
N ARG A 209 35.11 -8.21 14.62
CA ARG A 209 36.14 -7.59 13.76
C ARG A 209 36.17 -6.06 13.90
N PHE A 210 34.99 -5.42 13.92
CA PHE A 210 34.85 -3.98 14.08
C PHE A 210 35.39 -3.51 15.44
N ASN A 211 35.08 -4.23 16.51
CA ASN A 211 35.58 -3.92 17.85
C ASN A 211 37.09 -4.00 17.95
N GLU A 212 37.68 -5.02 17.34
CA GLU A 212 39.13 -5.27 17.40
C GLU A 212 39.94 -4.25 16.54
N ARG A 213 39.38 -3.85 15.38
CA ARG A 213 40.19 -3.14 14.36
C ARG A 213 39.73 -1.70 14.07
N PHE A 214 38.45 -1.40 14.17
CA PHE A 214 37.89 -0.17 13.61
C PHE A 214 37.21 0.75 14.63
N ARG A 215 36.81 0.25 15.78
CA ARG A 215 35.97 0.98 16.75
C ARG A 215 36.54 2.33 17.17
N GLU A 216 37.84 2.41 17.49
CA GLU A 216 38.46 3.65 17.92
C GLU A 216 38.57 4.67 16.77
N ALA A 217 38.96 4.22 15.58
CA ALA A 217 38.96 5.07 14.39
C ALA A 217 37.56 5.59 14.05
N PHE A 218 36.55 4.75 14.17
CA PHE A 218 35.13 5.11 13.96
C PHE A 218 34.67 6.17 14.98
N LYS A 219 34.97 6.00 16.26
CA LYS A 219 34.65 6.99 17.30
C LYS A 219 35.26 8.35 17.01
N GLN A 220 36.52 8.38 16.61
CA GLN A 220 37.23 9.63 16.26
C GLN A 220 36.61 10.30 15.04
N ARG A 221 36.34 9.53 13.96
CA ARG A 221 35.74 10.03 12.73
C ARG A 221 34.31 10.57 12.95
N THR A 222 33.57 10.00 13.91
CA THR A 222 32.20 10.40 14.21
C THR A 222 32.08 11.34 15.42
N LYS A 223 33.20 11.88 15.91
CA LYS A 223 33.22 12.87 17.00
C LYS A 223 32.45 14.12 16.55
N GLY A 224 31.50 14.59 17.37
CA GLY A 224 30.62 15.72 17.05
C GLY A 224 29.37 15.38 16.25
N ILE A 225 29.27 14.17 15.69
CA ILE A 225 28.04 13.71 15.02
C ILE A 225 27.02 13.24 16.06
N LYS A 226 25.75 13.63 15.88
CA LYS A 226 24.65 13.18 16.75
C LYS A 226 24.63 11.66 16.81
N SER A 227 24.50 11.08 18.00
CA SER A 227 24.49 9.63 18.22
C SER A 227 23.51 8.90 17.29
N ALA A 228 22.32 9.48 17.08
CA ALA A 228 21.27 8.92 16.20
C ALA A 228 21.70 8.79 14.73
N ASP A 229 22.72 9.53 14.28
CA ASP A 229 23.14 9.59 12.87
C ASP A 229 24.50 8.90 12.61
N ARG A 230 25.24 8.51 13.64
CA ARG A 230 26.57 7.89 13.51
C ARG A 230 26.58 6.64 12.63
N TYR A 231 25.52 5.81 12.70
CA TYR A 231 25.40 4.60 11.88
C TYR A 231 25.51 4.85 10.36
N LYS A 232 25.20 6.07 9.91
CA LYS A 232 25.29 6.48 8.49
C LYS A 232 26.74 6.59 8.00
N HIS A 233 27.69 6.62 8.92
CA HIS A 233 29.14 6.79 8.65
C HIS A 233 29.91 5.48 8.70
N LEU A 234 29.24 4.31 8.84
CA LEU A 234 29.87 3.03 8.62
C LEU A 234 30.29 2.89 7.16
N ASN A 235 31.53 2.43 6.92
CA ASN A 235 32.07 2.23 5.58
C ASN A 235 32.19 0.74 5.21
N ASN A 236 32.49 0.47 3.94
CA ASN A 236 32.53 -0.88 3.39
C ASN A 236 33.69 -1.76 3.94
N GLN A 237 34.68 -1.20 4.59
CA GLN A 237 35.75 -1.97 5.24
C GLN A 237 35.35 -2.43 6.64
N GLU A 238 34.44 -1.70 7.26
CA GLU A 238 33.99 -1.93 8.64
C GLU A 238 32.92 -3.00 8.75
N ILE A 239 32.13 -3.18 7.67
CA ILE A 239 31.01 -4.14 7.61
C ILE A 239 31.07 -4.95 6.32
N THR A 240 30.57 -6.17 6.35
CA THR A 240 30.40 -7.02 5.17
C THR A 240 29.43 -6.39 4.18
N THR A 241 29.83 -6.27 2.91
CA THR A 241 29.02 -5.71 1.81
C THR A 241 28.38 -6.77 0.93
N ASP A 242 28.71 -8.03 1.15
CA ASP A 242 28.15 -9.16 0.43
C ASP A 242 26.68 -9.36 0.82
N LYS A 243 25.80 -9.02 -0.11
CA LYS A 243 24.36 -9.10 0.08
C LYS A 243 23.80 -10.51 0.18
N THR A 244 24.60 -11.52 -0.16
CA THR A 244 24.23 -12.94 0.04
C THR A 244 24.40 -13.39 1.48
N LYS A 245 25.12 -12.62 2.31
CA LYS A 245 25.39 -12.91 3.70
C LYS A 245 24.59 -12.08 4.68
N ILE A 246 24.30 -10.83 4.34
CA ILE A 246 23.61 -9.90 5.22
C ILE A 246 22.91 -8.77 4.45
N ALA A 247 21.74 -8.37 4.92
CA ALA A 247 21.08 -7.12 4.51
C ALA A 247 21.13 -6.12 5.66
N TRP A 248 22.02 -5.13 5.53
CA TRP A 248 22.16 -4.07 6.51
C TRP A 248 21.00 -3.07 6.46
N THR A 249 20.20 -3.06 7.49
CA THR A 249 19.15 -2.07 7.68
C THR A 249 19.58 -1.00 8.69
N ARG A 250 18.76 0.03 8.83
CA ARG A 250 18.98 1.09 9.82
C ARG A 250 19.04 0.53 11.25
N SER A 251 18.12 -0.39 11.58
CA SER A 251 18.05 -1.00 12.92
C SER A 251 19.30 -1.79 13.25
N LEU A 252 19.76 -2.67 12.33
CA LEU A 252 21.00 -3.42 12.53
C LEU A 252 22.21 -2.53 12.68
N LYS A 253 22.38 -1.54 11.81
CA LYS A 253 23.50 -0.60 11.89
C LYS A 253 23.52 0.20 13.20
N LYS A 254 22.35 0.56 13.75
CA LYS A 254 22.25 1.22 15.05
C LYS A 254 22.68 0.31 16.20
N GLY A 255 22.22 -0.94 16.23
CA GLY A 255 22.65 -1.94 17.22
C GLY A 255 24.15 -2.20 17.12
N PHE A 256 24.69 -2.33 15.91
CA PHE A 256 26.10 -2.58 15.62
C PHE A 256 27.01 -1.51 16.23
N ILE A 257 26.75 -0.22 15.99
CA ILE A 257 27.58 0.85 16.57
C ILE A 257 27.45 0.96 18.09
N LYS A 258 26.34 0.49 18.67
CA LYS A 258 26.12 0.43 20.10
C LYS A 258 26.78 -0.80 20.77
N ASN A 259 27.37 -1.67 19.98
CA ASN A 259 27.99 -2.92 20.45
C ASN A 259 26.96 -3.96 20.94
N GLU A 260 25.81 -4.03 20.34
CA GLU A 260 24.75 -4.98 20.68
C GLU A 260 24.95 -6.26 19.85
N ASN A 261 25.24 -7.39 20.51
CA ASN A 261 25.26 -8.70 19.87
C ASN A 261 23.84 -9.14 19.54
N LEU A 262 23.66 -9.83 18.41
CA LEU A 262 22.40 -10.50 18.10
C LEU A 262 22.38 -11.89 18.73
N PRO A 263 21.31 -12.27 19.44
CA PRO A 263 21.11 -13.64 19.91
C PRO A 263 20.86 -14.58 18.74
N GLU A 264 21.01 -15.88 18.96
CA GLU A 264 20.63 -16.90 17.98
C GLU A 264 19.16 -16.78 17.57
N SER A 265 18.86 -17.28 16.38
CA SER A 265 17.51 -17.26 15.85
C SER A 265 16.56 -18.09 16.72
N ASP A 266 15.37 -17.55 16.97
CA ASP A 266 14.35 -18.14 17.84
C ASP A 266 13.09 -18.46 17.05
N LYS A 267 12.69 -19.74 17.02
CA LYS A 267 11.46 -20.22 16.36
C LYS A 267 10.18 -19.57 16.92
N GLU A 268 10.21 -19.13 18.19
CA GLU A 268 9.07 -18.45 18.81
C GLU A 268 8.79 -17.07 18.19
N ARG A 269 9.75 -16.51 17.49
CA ARG A 269 9.60 -15.25 16.73
C ARG A 269 9.04 -15.45 15.32
N VAL A 270 8.85 -16.68 14.87
CA VAL A 270 8.22 -16.94 13.57
C VAL A 270 6.71 -16.81 13.70
N ARG A 271 6.12 -15.87 12.97
CA ARG A 271 4.71 -15.53 12.99
C ARG A 271 4.12 -15.58 11.57
N LEU A 272 2.85 -15.91 11.47
CA LEU A 272 2.15 -15.81 10.19
C LEU A 272 1.83 -14.34 9.89
N ALA A 273 2.02 -13.92 8.63
CA ALA A 273 1.78 -12.56 8.18
C ALA A 273 1.03 -12.52 6.84
N LEU A 274 0.21 -11.49 6.67
CA LEU A 274 -0.46 -11.16 5.41
C LEU A 274 0.53 -10.41 4.53
N TYR A 275 1.24 -11.14 3.66
CA TYR A 275 2.30 -10.55 2.85
C TYR A 275 1.74 -9.77 1.65
N ARG A 276 0.78 -10.37 0.93
CA ARG A 276 0.03 -9.73 -0.18
C ARG A 276 -1.42 -10.24 -0.16
N PRO A 277 -2.35 -9.66 -0.92
CA PRO A 277 -3.72 -10.18 -0.99
C PRO A 277 -3.75 -11.67 -1.28
N PHE A 278 -4.49 -12.42 -0.47
CA PHE A 278 -4.63 -13.88 -0.56
C PHE A 278 -3.30 -14.66 -0.50
N ASN A 279 -2.29 -14.06 0.13
CA ASN A 279 -0.96 -14.65 0.27
C ASN A 279 -0.41 -14.42 1.67
N LYS A 280 -0.35 -15.49 2.44
CA LYS A 280 0.30 -15.53 3.75
C LYS A 280 1.71 -16.08 3.61
N GLN A 281 2.63 -15.56 4.41
CA GLN A 281 4.00 -16.06 4.55
C GLN A 281 4.42 -16.04 6.00
N TRP A 282 5.44 -16.82 6.34
CA TRP A 282 6.07 -16.78 7.64
C TRP A 282 6.98 -15.56 7.72
N LEU A 283 6.83 -14.80 8.81
CA LEU A 283 7.60 -13.61 9.14
C LEU A 283 8.42 -13.85 10.40
N TYR A 284 9.68 -13.50 10.37
CA TYR A 284 10.46 -13.38 11.59
C TYR A 284 10.11 -12.06 12.29
N TRP A 285 9.30 -12.18 13.34
CA TRP A 285 8.68 -11.06 14.05
C TRP A 285 9.53 -10.61 15.23
N ASP A 286 10.35 -9.58 15.02
CA ASP A 286 11.20 -8.99 16.05
C ASP A 286 11.54 -7.55 15.72
N LYS A 287 11.64 -6.69 16.73
CA LYS A 287 11.90 -5.26 16.57
C LYS A 287 13.25 -4.95 15.92
N THR A 288 14.25 -5.81 16.11
CA THR A 288 15.58 -5.66 15.50
C THR A 288 15.55 -6.01 14.01
N TRP A 289 14.67 -6.94 13.65
CA TRP A 289 14.55 -7.51 12.32
C TRP A 289 13.53 -6.79 11.44
N ASN A 290 12.58 -6.09 12.04
CA ASN A 290 11.59 -5.27 11.35
C ASN A 290 11.89 -3.79 11.61
N GLU A 291 12.11 -3.00 10.56
CA GLU A 291 12.44 -1.58 10.70
C GLU A 291 11.36 -0.78 11.40
N GLU A 292 10.08 -1.10 11.14
CA GLU A 292 8.95 -0.49 11.83
C GLU A 292 7.85 -1.56 12.07
N GLN A 293 7.42 -1.69 13.31
CA GLN A 293 6.29 -2.52 13.72
C GLN A 293 5.07 -1.68 14.09
N TYR A 294 5.25 -0.38 14.25
CA TYR A 294 4.23 0.58 14.65
C TYR A 294 3.44 0.12 15.89
N GLN A 295 2.09 0.08 15.80
CA GLN A 295 1.21 -0.39 16.88
C GLN A 295 0.82 -1.87 16.74
N LEU A 296 1.36 -2.59 15.76
CA LEU A 296 1.03 -4.00 15.54
C LEU A 296 1.30 -4.91 16.75
N PRO A 297 2.33 -4.67 17.60
CA PRO A 297 2.49 -5.44 18.84
C PRO A 297 1.32 -5.32 19.83
N LYS A 298 0.55 -4.22 19.77
CA LYS A 298 -0.68 -4.08 20.56
C LYS A 298 -1.90 -4.73 19.92
N ILE A 299 -1.82 -5.05 18.63
CA ILE A 299 -2.89 -5.73 17.88
C ILE A 299 -2.68 -7.24 17.91
N PHE A 300 -1.43 -7.68 17.78
CA PHE A 300 -1.01 -9.07 17.75
C PHE A 300 0.16 -9.30 18.75
N PRO A 301 -0.10 -9.21 20.07
CA PRO A 301 0.97 -9.30 21.08
C PRO A 301 1.70 -10.65 21.07
N ASP A 302 1.00 -11.74 20.88
CA ASP A 302 1.56 -13.10 20.85
C ASP A 302 0.86 -14.01 19.83
N LYS A 303 1.28 -15.28 19.74
CA LYS A 303 0.77 -16.27 18.78
C LYS A 303 -0.63 -16.78 19.10
N SER A 304 -1.05 -16.71 20.34
CA SER A 304 -2.33 -17.24 20.82
C SER A 304 -3.49 -16.27 20.55
N VAL A 305 -3.17 -15.02 20.24
CA VAL A 305 -4.18 -13.97 20.03
C VAL A 305 -4.81 -14.11 18.64
N HIS A 306 -6.12 -14.31 18.64
CA HIS A 306 -6.96 -14.20 17.46
C HIS A 306 -7.55 -12.79 17.38
N ASN A 307 -7.27 -12.10 16.31
CA ASN A 307 -7.78 -10.77 16.06
C ASN A 307 -8.07 -10.59 14.57
N VAL A 308 -9.00 -9.71 14.25
CA VAL A 308 -9.33 -9.34 12.88
C VAL A 308 -9.07 -7.87 12.65
N VAL A 309 -8.60 -7.54 11.47
CA VAL A 309 -8.13 -6.20 11.12
C VAL A 309 -8.67 -5.80 9.76
N ILE A 310 -9.40 -4.69 9.69
CA ILE A 310 -9.74 -4.05 8.42
C ILE A 310 -8.50 -3.28 7.95
N ASN A 311 -7.95 -3.68 6.81
CA ASN A 311 -6.84 -2.96 6.18
C ASN A 311 -7.40 -2.06 5.07
N THR A 312 -6.88 -0.83 4.97
CA THR A 312 -7.24 0.14 3.92
C THR A 312 -6.01 0.76 3.32
N THR A 313 -6.11 1.23 2.08
CA THR A 313 -5.08 2.08 1.49
C THR A 313 -5.61 3.49 1.24
N ILE A 314 -4.69 4.43 1.01
CA ILE A 314 -4.96 5.74 0.41
C ILE A 314 -4.50 5.64 -1.06
N ARG A 315 -4.79 6.59 -1.91
CA ARG A 315 -4.50 6.62 -3.37
C ARG A 315 -5.45 5.74 -4.18
N ASN A 316 -5.17 4.48 -4.40
CA ASN A 316 -6.13 3.54 -4.98
C ASN A 316 -6.88 2.89 -3.84
N PHE A 317 -7.87 3.58 -3.28
CA PHE A 317 -8.57 3.10 -2.10
C PHE A 317 -9.11 1.69 -2.34
N CYS A 318 -8.73 0.80 -1.47
CA CYS A 318 -9.32 -0.53 -1.34
C CYS A 318 -9.27 -0.97 0.12
N SER A 319 -10.07 -1.96 0.45
CA SER A 319 -10.13 -2.55 1.77
C SER A 319 -10.10 -4.07 1.69
N LEU A 320 -9.38 -4.70 2.60
CA LEU A 320 -9.38 -6.15 2.78
C LEU A 320 -9.19 -6.47 4.25
N ILE A 321 -10.06 -7.33 4.80
CA ILE A 321 -9.94 -7.82 6.16
C ILE A 321 -8.91 -8.95 6.25
N GLY A 322 -8.27 -9.12 7.40
CA GLY A 322 -7.33 -10.19 7.65
C GLY A 322 -7.20 -10.51 9.13
N ASP A 323 -6.62 -11.67 9.42
CA ASP A 323 -6.49 -12.27 10.76
C ASP A 323 -5.05 -12.49 11.23
N ALA A 324 -4.09 -11.91 10.52
CA ALA A 324 -2.67 -12.01 10.82
C ALA A 324 -1.96 -10.66 10.64
N ILE A 325 -0.67 -10.60 11.00
CA ILE A 325 0.15 -9.38 10.93
C ILE A 325 0.21 -8.87 9.47
N PRO A 326 -0.32 -7.68 9.15
CA PRO A 326 -0.24 -7.17 7.78
C PRO A 326 1.14 -6.58 7.48
N ASP A 327 1.71 -6.95 6.32
CA ASP A 327 2.82 -6.23 5.70
C ASP A 327 2.36 -4.84 5.22
N THR A 328 3.27 -3.86 5.18
CA THR A 328 2.93 -2.51 4.70
C THR A 328 2.39 -2.52 3.27
N HIS A 329 2.83 -3.50 2.45
CA HIS A 329 2.37 -3.66 1.07
C HIS A 329 1.30 -4.75 0.91
N PHE A 330 0.65 -5.20 2.00
CA PHE A 330 -0.41 -6.20 1.95
C PHE A 330 -1.46 -5.86 0.87
N ILE A 331 -1.99 -4.66 0.91
CA ILE A 331 -2.91 -4.13 -0.11
C ILE A 331 -2.42 -2.79 -0.71
N GLY A 332 -1.14 -2.49 -0.62
CA GLY A 332 -0.52 -1.19 -0.87
C GLY A 332 -0.04 -0.58 0.45
N ASP A 333 0.02 0.73 0.61
CA ASP A 333 0.43 1.36 1.89
C ASP A 333 -0.65 1.13 2.97
N ALA A 334 -0.68 -0.09 3.54
CA ALA A 334 -1.75 -0.59 4.39
C ALA A 334 -1.85 0.15 5.74
N ASN A 335 -3.06 0.61 6.05
CA ASN A 335 -3.46 1.05 7.39
C ASN A 335 -4.40 0.02 7.99
N ALA A 336 -4.05 -0.50 9.15
CA ALA A 336 -4.73 -1.57 9.87
C ALA A 336 -5.62 -1.01 10.98
N TYR A 337 -6.90 -1.33 10.96
CA TYR A 337 -7.92 -0.96 11.96
C TYR A 337 -8.43 -2.25 12.61
N PRO A 338 -7.99 -2.57 13.84
CA PRO A 338 -8.32 -3.83 14.47
C PRO A 338 -9.71 -3.83 15.12
N LEU A 339 -10.26 -5.02 15.34
CA LEU A 339 -11.44 -5.17 16.19
C LEU A 339 -11.07 -4.99 17.66
N TYR A 340 -9.92 -5.57 18.06
CA TYR A 340 -9.40 -5.50 19.41
C TYR A 340 -7.97 -4.96 19.46
N TYR A 341 -7.59 -4.39 20.59
CA TYR A 341 -6.20 -4.11 20.93
C TYR A 341 -5.92 -4.52 22.40
N TYR A 342 -4.65 -4.61 22.75
CA TYR A 342 -4.18 -5.09 24.04
C TYR A 342 -3.26 -4.04 24.66
N ASP A 343 -3.41 -3.84 25.98
CA ASP A 343 -2.49 -3.02 26.76
C ASP A 343 -1.21 -3.79 27.12
N ASP A 344 -0.29 -3.12 27.81
CA ASP A 344 0.99 -3.71 28.22
C ASP A 344 0.84 -4.82 29.28
N LEU A 345 -0.35 -4.97 29.88
CA LEU A 345 -0.71 -6.04 30.83
C LEU A 345 -1.45 -7.21 30.15
N GLY A 346 -1.70 -7.10 28.84
CA GLY A 346 -2.43 -8.11 28.06
C GLY A 346 -3.96 -8.01 28.16
N ASN A 347 -4.51 -6.94 28.74
CA ASN A 347 -5.95 -6.75 28.79
C ASN A 347 -6.47 -6.35 27.39
N ARG A 348 -7.52 -7.05 26.94
CA ARG A 348 -8.18 -6.82 25.65
C ARG A 348 -9.23 -5.73 25.75
N SER A 349 -9.25 -4.81 24.80
CA SER A 349 -10.28 -3.80 24.60
C SER A 349 -10.73 -3.76 23.13
N TYR A 350 -11.99 -3.34 22.90
CA TYR A 350 -12.42 -3.00 21.54
C TYR A 350 -11.68 -1.77 21.04
N ALA A 351 -11.34 -1.78 19.75
CA ALA A 351 -10.70 -0.61 19.13
C ALA A 351 -11.71 0.43 18.61
N ILE A 352 -12.99 0.05 18.50
CA ILE A 352 -14.08 1.01 18.30
C ILE A 352 -14.17 1.89 19.56
N SER A 353 -14.08 3.21 19.38
CA SER A 353 -14.04 4.15 20.48
C SER A 353 -15.40 4.27 21.20
N GLY A 354 -15.37 4.59 22.49
CA GLY A 354 -16.59 4.92 23.23
C GLY A 354 -17.35 6.11 22.62
N TYR A 355 -16.65 7.06 22.00
CA TYR A 355 -17.28 8.13 21.22
C TYR A 355 -18.13 7.57 20.07
N ALA A 356 -17.56 6.70 19.23
CA ALA A 356 -18.27 6.12 18.10
C ALA A 356 -19.46 5.28 18.57
N LEU A 357 -19.27 4.39 19.54
CA LEU A 357 -20.35 3.56 20.08
C LEU A 357 -21.53 4.41 20.57
N ASN A 358 -21.26 5.45 21.36
CA ASN A 358 -22.28 6.36 21.86
C ASN A 358 -22.95 7.17 20.74
N LEU A 359 -22.18 7.56 19.70
CA LEU A 359 -22.72 8.27 18.54
C LEU A 359 -23.71 7.40 17.77
N PHE A 360 -23.35 6.16 17.46
CA PHE A 360 -24.24 5.23 16.75
C PHE A 360 -25.49 4.91 17.56
N ARG A 361 -25.35 4.54 18.83
CA ARG A 361 -26.50 4.27 19.74
C ARG A 361 -27.47 5.44 19.80
N ARG A 362 -26.95 6.65 19.92
CA ARG A 362 -27.76 7.86 19.99
C ARG A 362 -28.46 8.18 18.66
N HIS A 363 -27.75 8.03 17.54
CA HIS A 363 -28.27 8.32 16.21
C HIS A 363 -29.42 7.38 15.86
N TYR A 364 -29.24 6.08 16.06
CA TYR A 364 -30.26 5.06 15.77
C TYR A 364 -31.25 4.82 16.90
N LYS A 365 -31.09 5.50 18.05
CA LYS A 365 -31.91 5.31 19.27
C LYS A 365 -31.97 3.83 19.71
N ASP A 366 -30.86 3.13 19.57
CA ASP A 366 -30.72 1.70 19.86
C ASP A 366 -29.47 1.44 20.72
N ASN A 367 -29.68 1.19 22.00
CA ASN A 367 -28.61 0.90 22.95
C ASN A 367 -28.03 -0.52 22.82
N SER A 368 -28.65 -1.40 22.02
CA SER A 368 -28.16 -2.76 21.77
C SER A 368 -27.02 -2.82 20.75
N ILE A 369 -26.74 -1.72 20.03
CA ILE A 369 -25.66 -1.65 19.05
C ILE A 369 -24.33 -1.98 19.74
N THR A 370 -23.58 -2.88 19.12
CA THR A 370 -22.27 -3.36 19.58
C THR A 370 -21.13 -2.81 18.73
N GLU A 371 -19.92 -2.85 19.29
CA GLU A 371 -18.69 -2.48 18.59
C GLU A 371 -18.45 -3.37 17.36
N GLU A 372 -18.81 -4.65 17.43
CA GLU A 372 -18.69 -5.58 16.30
C GLU A 372 -19.63 -5.19 15.15
N GLU A 373 -20.88 -4.81 15.43
CA GLU A 373 -21.79 -4.34 14.40
C GLU A 373 -21.27 -3.10 13.69
N ILE A 374 -20.68 -2.16 14.42
CA ILE A 374 -20.04 -0.97 13.84
C ILE A 374 -18.83 -1.37 13.00
N PHE A 375 -18.00 -2.30 13.47
CA PHE A 375 -16.82 -2.77 12.75
C PHE A 375 -17.20 -3.39 11.39
N TYR A 376 -18.18 -4.28 11.36
CA TYR A 376 -18.63 -4.91 10.11
C TYR A 376 -19.43 -3.96 9.21
N TYR A 377 -20.15 -3.01 9.79
CA TYR A 377 -20.76 -1.93 9.03
C TYR A 377 -19.72 -1.12 8.24
N ILE A 378 -18.61 -0.76 8.88
CA ILE A 378 -17.50 -0.05 8.23
C ILE A 378 -16.95 -0.87 7.05
N TYR A 379 -16.83 -2.18 7.25
CA TYR A 379 -16.36 -3.07 6.18
C TYR A 379 -17.31 -3.10 4.99
N ALA A 380 -18.62 -3.08 5.22
CA ALA A 380 -19.61 -2.95 4.16
C ALA A 380 -19.49 -1.61 3.42
N ILE A 381 -19.41 -0.49 4.14
CA ILE A 381 -19.28 0.86 3.54
C ILE A 381 -18.04 0.94 2.63
N PHE A 382 -16.93 0.33 3.01
CA PHE A 382 -15.69 0.32 2.21
C PHE A 382 -15.79 -0.52 0.92
N HIS A 383 -16.86 -1.30 0.75
CA HIS A 383 -17.17 -2.04 -0.46
C HIS A 383 -18.40 -1.50 -1.20
N HIS A 384 -19.06 -0.48 -0.66
CA HIS A 384 -20.25 0.11 -1.26
C HIS A 384 -19.89 0.96 -2.48
N LYS A 385 -20.33 0.56 -3.70
CA LYS A 385 -19.97 1.22 -4.96
C LYS A 385 -20.32 2.71 -4.97
N GLY A 386 -21.50 3.10 -4.45
CA GLY A 386 -21.92 4.50 -4.37
C GLY A 386 -21.04 5.34 -3.46
N TYR A 387 -20.62 4.80 -2.30
CA TYR A 387 -19.68 5.48 -1.41
C TYR A 387 -18.31 5.66 -2.07
N LEU A 388 -17.79 4.62 -2.70
CA LEU A 388 -16.50 4.65 -3.37
C LEU A 388 -16.48 5.65 -4.53
N GLU A 389 -17.54 5.71 -5.33
CA GLU A 389 -17.64 6.65 -6.46
C GLU A 389 -17.81 8.10 -5.99
N LYS A 390 -18.74 8.35 -5.05
CA LYS A 390 -19.00 9.70 -4.51
C LYS A 390 -17.75 10.31 -3.88
N TYR A 391 -16.98 9.52 -3.12
CA TYR A 391 -15.83 10.01 -2.37
C TYR A 391 -14.48 9.60 -2.93
N LYS A 392 -14.41 9.10 -4.16
CA LYS A 392 -13.21 8.63 -4.84
C LYS A 392 -12.01 9.56 -4.68
N ASN A 393 -12.21 10.84 -5.00
CA ASN A 393 -11.13 11.83 -4.95
C ASN A 393 -10.69 12.16 -3.52
N SER A 394 -11.61 12.15 -2.57
CA SER A 394 -11.32 12.35 -1.15
C SER A 394 -10.55 11.16 -0.57
N LEU A 395 -10.99 9.94 -0.86
CA LEU A 395 -10.34 8.69 -0.43
C LEU A 395 -8.93 8.52 -1.01
N ALA A 396 -8.65 9.10 -2.20
CA ALA A 396 -7.31 9.11 -2.79
C ALA A 396 -6.33 10.06 -2.08
N LYS A 397 -6.83 10.99 -1.26
CA LYS A 397 -6.04 12.07 -0.63
C LYS A 397 -6.06 12.04 0.90
N GLU A 398 -7.09 11.43 1.49
CA GLU A 398 -7.34 11.48 2.94
C GLU A 398 -7.69 10.11 3.51
N ALA A 399 -7.54 9.98 4.84
CA ALA A 399 -8.04 8.81 5.55
C ALA A 399 -9.57 8.69 5.37
N PRO A 400 -10.12 7.46 5.33
CA PRO A 400 -11.55 7.25 5.18
C PRO A 400 -12.36 7.89 6.29
N ARG A 401 -13.59 8.22 5.97
CA ARG A 401 -14.62 8.71 6.89
C ARG A 401 -15.90 7.91 6.67
N ILE A 402 -16.74 7.82 7.67
CA ILE A 402 -17.93 6.97 7.65
C ILE A 402 -19.20 7.81 7.73
N ALA A 403 -20.11 7.56 6.80
CA ALA A 403 -21.48 8.05 6.85
C ALA A 403 -22.32 7.23 7.83
N LEU A 404 -23.42 7.77 8.29
CA LEU A 404 -24.45 7.04 9.06
C LEU A 404 -25.62 6.74 8.12
N SER A 405 -25.84 5.47 7.82
CA SER A 405 -26.86 5.00 6.89
C SER A 405 -28.12 4.58 7.62
N GLU A 406 -29.30 4.84 7.04
CA GLU A 406 -30.57 4.29 7.54
C GLU A 406 -30.57 2.76 7.52
N ASP A 407 -29.82 2.12 6.61
CA ASP A 407 -29.72 0.67 6.46
C ASP A 407 -28.59 0.04 7.31
N PHE A 408 -28.19 0.70 8.41
CA PHE A 408 -27.05 0.29 9.27
C PHE A 408 -27.04 -1.20 9.63
N LYS A 409 -28.17 -1.74 10.15
CA LYS A 409 -28.25 -3.15 10.59
C LYS A 409 -28.06 -4.13 9.44
N GLU A 410 -28.68 -3.86 8.28
CA GLU A 410 -28.54 -4.72 7.11
C GLU A 410 -27.13 -4.66 6.54
N LEU A 411 -26.54 -3.46 6.46
CA LEU A 411 -25.16 -3.27 6.02
C LEU A 411 -24.17 -3.95 6.97
N SER A 412 -24.40 -3.90 8.28
CA SER A 412 -23.58 -4.63 9.26
C SER A 412 -23.62 -6.14 9.03
N ILE A 413 -24.80 -6.72 8.81
CA ILE A 413 -24.96 -8.14 8.52
C ILE A 413 -24.28 -8.53 7.20
N LEU A 414 -24.46 -7.74 6.14
CA LEU A 414 -23.82 -7.99 4.84
C LEU A 414 -22.29 -7.83 4.93
N GLY A 415 -21.82 -6.84 5.67
CA GLY A 415 -20.40 -6.63 5.92
C GLY A 415 -19.77 -7.78 6.69
N LYS A 416 -20.46 -8.34 7.68
CA LYS A 416 -20.02 -9.54 8.40
C LYS A 416 -19.90 -10.74 7.47
N LYS A 417 -20.91 -11.00 6.63
CA LYS A 417 -20.88 -12.09 5.64
C LYS A 417 -19.70 -11.93 4.66
N LEU A 418 -19.45 -10.70 4.19
CA LEU A 418 -18.32 -10.42 3.30
C LEU A 418 -16.98 -10.60 4.02
N ALA A 419 -16.88 -10.18 5.27
CA ALA A 419 -15.70 -10.36 6.11
C ALA A 419 -15.40 -11.85 6.36
N GLU A 420 -16.40 -12.63 6.72
CA GLU A 420 -16.28 -14.08 6.93
C GLU A 420 -15.81 -14.80 5.64
N LEU A 421 -16.36 -14.42 4.49
CA LEU A 421 -15.93 -14.94 3.20
C LEU A 421 -14.44 -14.65 2.93
N HIS A 422 -14.00 -13.42 3.21
CA HIS A 422 -12.61 -13.01 2.98
C HIS A 422 -11.63 -13.56 4.01
N LEU A 423 -12.04 -13.78 5.25
CA LEU A 423 -11.20 -14.39 6.28
C LEU A 423 -10.99 -15.89 6.03
N ASN A 424 -12.03 -16.58 5.52
CA ASN A 424 -12.02 -18.03 5.32
C ASN A 424 -11.58 -18.43 3.89
N TYR A 425 -10.80 -17.62 3.20
CA TYR A 425 -10.41 -17.88 1.81
C TYR A 425 -9.55 -19.15 1.63
N GLU A 426 -8.87 -19.59 2.68
CA GLU A 426 -8.05 -20.82 2.67
C GLU A 426 -8.86 -22.10 2.95
N SER A 427 -10.06 -21.99 3.52
CA SER A 427 -10.91 -23.12 3.93
C SER A 427 -12.28 -23.13 3.27
N GLY A 428 -12.60 -22.13 2.44
CA GLY A 428 -13.87 -22.00 1.75
C GLY A 428 -14.12 -23.10 0.71
N GLU A 429 -15.32 -23.07 0.12
CA GLU A 429 -15.73 -24.03 -0.92
C GLU A 429 -15.00 -23.79 -2.25
N MET A 430 -14.70 -24.86 -2.96
CA MET A 430 -14.21 -24.80 -4.35
C MET A 430 -15.39 -24.63 -5.32
N HIS A 431 -15.20 -23.93 -6.42
CA HIS A 431 -16.25 -23.63 -7.38
C HIS A 431 -16.62 -24.89 -8.20
N GLU A 432 -17.88 -25.32 -8.14
CA GLU A 432 -18.34 -26.58 -8.76
C GLU A 432 -18.18 -26.62 -10.29
N SER A 433 -18.33 -25.47 -10.97
CA SER A 433 -18.22 -25.41 -12.44
C SER A 433 -16.78 -25.45 -12.94
N VAL A 434 -15.80 -25.24 -12.07
CA VAL A 434 -14.38 -25.27 -12.44
C VAL A 434 -14.00 -26.69 -12.82
N LYS A 435 -13.52 -26.86 -14.07
CA LYS A 435 -13.01 -28.12 -14.56
C LYS A 435 -11.49 -28.07 -14.62
N HIS A 436 -10.89 -29.18 -14.29
CA HIS A 436 -9.46 -29.40 -14.43
C HIS A 436 -9.24 -30.79 -15.05
N ASN A 437 -8.21 -30.90 -15.84
CA ASN A 437 -7.79 -32.20 -16.33
C ASN A 437 -6.98 -32.90 -15.23
N LEU A 438 -7.60 -33.80 -14.50
CA LEU A 438 -6.87 -34.75 -13.67
C LEU A 438 -6.36 -35.86 -14.57
N LEU A 439 -5.05 -36.02 -14.66
CA LEU A 439 -4.42 -37.17 -15.25
C LEU A 439 -4.42 -38.33 -14.24
N GLU A 440 -4.32 -39.56 -14.74
CA GLU A 440 -4.29 -40.81 -13.95
C GLU A 440 -3.22 -40.82 -12.85
N ASN A 441 -2.24 -39.93 -12.91
CA ASN A 441 -1.08 -39.82 -12.02
C ASN A 441 -1.24 -38.78 -10.88
N ALA A 442 -2.45 -38.40 -10.49
CA ALA A 442 -2.70 -37.42 -9.42
C ALA A 442 -2.12 -37.78 -8.04
N GLY A 443 -1.61 -38.99 -7.86
CA GLY A 443 -0.91 -39.47 -6.66
C GLY A 443 0.61 -39.33 -6.68
N MET A 444 1.22 -38.83 -7.77
CA MET A 444 2.67 -38.62 -7.84
C MET A 444 3.10 -37.47 -6.92
N GLU A 445 4.22 -37.65 -6.25
CA GLU A 445 4.88 -36.60 -5.49
C GLU A 445 5.17 -35.39 -6.39
N GLY A 446 4.83 -34.18 -5.94
CA GLY A 446 5.03 -32.95 -6.71
C GLY A 446 4.01 -32.71 -7.84
N TYR A 447 2.99 -33.55 -8.02
CA TYR A 447 1.98 -33.38 -9.08
C TYR A 447 1.28 -32.01 -9.03
N TYR A 448 1.05 -31.48 -7.84
CA TYR A 448 0.42 -30.17 -7.61
C TYR A 448 1.43 -29.02 -7.41
N ASP A 449 2.73 -29.30 -7.55
CA ASP A 449 3.73 -28.26 -7.38
C ASP A 449 3.64 -27.20 -8.48
N VAL A 450 3.89 -25.96 -8.11
CA VAL A 450 3.84 -24.80 -8.99
C VAL A 450 5.22 -24.19 -9.10
N VAL A 451 5.70 -24.02 -10.34
CA VAL A 451 6.83 -23.14 -10.64
C VAL A 451 6.32 -21.75 -10.96
N GLN A 452 5.39 -21.65 -11.90
CA GLN A 452 4.71 -20.41 -12.28
C GLN A 452 3.39 -20.73 -12.98
N MET A 453 2.30 -20.14 -12.50
CA MET A 453 1.00 -20.20 -13.16
C MET A 453 0.92 -19.16 -14.30
N LYS A 454 0.09 -19.46 -15.32
CA LYS A 454 -0.14 -18.54 -16.45
C LYS A 454 -1.63 -18.44 -16.77
N LYS A 455 -2.11 -17.22 -16.90
CA LYS A 455 -3.47 -16.94 -17.40
C LYS A 455 -3.42 -16.82 -18.93
N GLU A 456 -4.31 -17.51 -19.62
CA GLU A 456 -4.46 -17.35 -21.06
C GLU A 456 -5.25 -16.07 -21.40
N LYS A 457 -5.13 -15.59 -22.66
CA LYS A 457 -5.74 -14.32 -23.11
C LYS A 457 -7.27 -14.33 -22.96
N GLU A 458 -7.92 -15.47 -23.13
CA GLU A 458 -9.38 -15.66 -23.05
C GLU A 458 -9.91 -15.78 -21.61
N LYS A 459 -9.19 -15.36 -20.62
CA LYS A 459 -9.57 -15.19 -19.19
C LYS A 459 -10.29 -16.36 -18.49
N ASP A 460 -10.87 -17.34 -19.18
CA ASP A 460 -11.59 -18.47 -18.62
C ASP A 460 -10.70 -19.70 -18.35
N ARG A 461 -9.39 -19.57 -18.60
CA ARG A 461 -8.43 -20.66 -18.53
C ARG A 461 -7.13 -20.24 -17.86
N ILE A 462 -6.65 -21.08 -16.92
CA ILE A 462 -5.38 -20.93 -16.24
C ILE A 462 -4.56 -22.21 -16.40
N ILE A 463 -3.36 -22.09 -16.94
CA ILE A 463 -2.34 -23.12 -16.89
C ILE A 463 -1.73 -23.07 -15.50
N TYR A 464 -2.11 -24.03 -14.65
CA TYR A 464 -1.64 -24.11 -13.27
C TYR A 464 -0.19 -24.61 -13.20
N ASN A 465 0.09 -25.71 -13.89
CA ASN A 465 1.43 -26.26 -14.09
C ASN A 465 1.44 -27.10 -15.39
N ASN A 466 2.48 -27.90 -15.60
CA ASN A 466 2.61 -28.75 -16.80
C ASN A 466 1.56 -29.88 -16.86
N HIS A 467 0.90 -30.20 -15.74
CA HIS A 467 -0.05 -31.30 -15.62
C HIS A 467 -1.49 -30.82 -15.53
N ILE A 468 -1.72 -29.65 -14.96
CA ILE A 468 -3.06 -29.17 -14.59
C ILE A 468 -3.38 -27.87 -15.33
N THR A 469 -4.53 -27.89 -16.01
CA THR A 469 -5.15 -26.69 -16.58
C THR A 469 -6.54 -26.53 -16.00
N ILE A 470 -6.85 -25.37 -15.44
CA ILE A 470 -8.14 -24.99 -14.89
C ILE A 470 -8.94 -24.29 -15.99
N THR A 471 -10.17 -24.73 -16.24
CA THR A 471 -11.05 -24.22 -17.30
C THR A 471 -12.43 -23.88 -16.78
N LYS A 472 -13.24 -23.19 -17.60
CA LYS A 472 -14.61 -22.78 -17.26
C LYS A 472 -14.69 -21.85 -16.05
N ILE A 473 -13.70 -21.00 -15.89
CA ILE A 473 -13.68 -20.00 -14.83
C ILE A 473 -14.75 -18.95 -15.14
N PRO A 474 -15.71 -18.69 -14.22
CA PRO A 474 -16.71 -17.66 -14.45
C PRO A 474 -16.09 -16.29 -14.70
N LYS A 475 -16.50 -15.59 -15.75
CA LYS A 475 -15.99 -14.24 -16.05
C LYS A 475 -16.13 -13.30 -14.84
N LYS A 476 -17.26 -13.39 -14.13
CA LYS A 476 -17.54 -12.62 -12.89
C LYS A 476 -16.45 -12.79 -11.82
N ALA A 477 -15.72 -13.91 -11.79
CA ALA A 477 -14.65 -14.13 -10.82
C ALA A 477 -13.46 -13.16 -10.99
N PHE A 478 -13.31 -12.55 -12.16
CA PHE A 478 -12.27 -11.54 -12.41
C PHE A 478 -12.69 -10.10 -12.07
N ASP A 479 -13.97 -9.90 -11.74
CA ASP A 479 -14.53 -8.58 -11.40
C ASP A 479 -14.27 -8.19 -9.95
N TYR A 480 -13.95 -9.18 -9.08
CA TYR A 480 -13.51 -8.88 -7.71
C TYR A 480 -12.05 -8.43 -7.70
N VAL A 481 -11.84 -7.14 -7.48
CA VAL A 481 -10.54 -6.47 -7.60
C VAL A 481 -10.08 -5.91 -6.25
N VAL A 482 -8.83 -6.21 -5.88
CA VAL A 482 -8.14 -5.65 -4.73
C VAL A 482 -6.88 -4.93 -5.22
N ASN A 483 -6.73 -3.65 -4.93
CA ASN A 483 -5.62 -2.82 -5.36
C ASN A 483 -5.27 -2.98 -6.85
N GLY A 484 -6.28 -2.90 -7.71
CA GLY A 484 -6.14 -2.86 -9.17
C GLY A 484 -5.88 -4.21 -9.86
N LYS A 485 -5.89 -5.34 -9.13
CA LYS A 485 -5.78 -6.70 -9.68
C LYS A 485 -6.90 -7.59 -9.16
N SER A 486 -7.38 -8.53 -9.99
CA SER A 486 -8.33 -9.52 -9.50
C SER A 486 -7.70 -10.39 -8.41
N ALA A 487 -8.52 -10.96 -7.52
CA ALA A 487 -8.04 -11.88 -6.49
C ALA A 487 -7.32 -13.09 -7.12
N ILE A 488 -7.81 -13.57 -8.25
CA ILE A 488 -7.20 -14.64 -9.04
C ILE A 488 -5.81 -14.24 -9.54
N ASP A 489 -5.66 -13.02 -10.08
CA ASP A 489 -4.36 -12.52 -10.56
C ASP A 489 -3.34 -12.38 -9.41
N TRP A 490 -3.79 -12.05 -8.19
CA TRP A 490 -2.94 -12.05 -7.01
C TRP A 490 -2.40 -13.43 -6.69
N VAL A 491 -3.24 -14.47 -6.72
CA VAL A 491 -2.80 -15.87 -6.47
C VAL A 491 -1.83 -16.32 -7.55
N ILE A 492 -2.14 -16.09 -8.84
CA ILE A 492 -1.28 -16.46 -9.97
C ILE A 492 0.11 -15.83 -9.83
N GLU A 493 0.17 -14.54 -9.46
CA GLU A 493 1.44 -13.81 -9.37
C GLU A 493 2.25 -14.19 -8.11
N ARG A 494 1.58 -14.44 -6.98
CA ARG A 494 2.26 -14.59 -5.70
C ARG A 494 2.66 -16.02 -5.36
N TYR A 495 2.04 -17.01 -5.97
CA TYR A 495 2.39 -18.41 -5.79
C TYR A 495 3.27 -18.90 -6.95
N SER A 496 4.45 -18.31 -7.08
CA SER A 496 5.51 -18.72 -7.99
C SER A 496 6.83 -18.85 -7.25
N ILE A 497 7.69 -19.77 -7.67
CA ILE A 497 9.05 -19.90 -7.12
C ILE A 497 9.83 -18.67 -7.54
N THR A 498 10.43 -18.00 -6.57
CA THR A 498 11.25 -16.81 -6.80
C THR A 498 12.57 -16.91 -6.07
N THR A 499 13.63 -16.35 -6.66
CA THR A 499 14.92 -16.19 -6.01
C THR A 499 15.28 -14.72 -6.01
N ASP A 500 15.57 -14.18 -4.84
CA ASP A 500 15.98 -12.78 -4.71
C ASP A 500 17.36 -12.57 -5.34
N LYS A 501 17.50 -11.52 -6.12
CA LYS A 501 18.71 -11.28 -6.93
C LYS A 501 19.95 -10.92 -6.09
N ASP A 502 19.74 -10.28 -4.95
CA ASP A 502 20.81 -9.81 -4.09
C ASP A 502 21.22 -10.87 -3.05
N SER A 503 20.24 -11.44 -2.36
CA SER A 503 20.48 -12.41 -1.29
C SER A 503 20.62 -13.86 -1.79
N LEU A 504 20.15 -14.15 -3.00
CA LEU A 504 20.02 -15.49 -3.58
C LEU A 504 19.11 -16.43 -2.75
N ILE A 505 18.32 -15.88 -1.85
CA ILE A 505 17.36 -16.66 -1.06
C ILE A 505 16.18 -17.06 -1.95
N GLU A 506 15.91 -18.36 -2.00
CA GLU A 506 14.74 -18.91 -2.66
C GLU A 506 13.50 -18.79 -1.76
N ASN A 507 12.39 -18.41 -2.37
CA ASN A 507 11.07 -18.41 -1.75
C ASN A 507 10.14 -19.30 -2.57
N ASN A 508 9.90 -20.52 -2.09
CA ASN A 508 9.16 -21.56 -2.78
C ASN A 508 7.79 -21.78 -2.11
N PRO A 509 6.68 -21.42 -2.78
CA PRO A 509 5.35 -21.50 -2.20
C PRO A 509 4.88 -22.94 -1.93
N ASN A 510 5.46 -23.95 -2.60
CA ASN A 510 5.14 -25.36 -2.36
C ASN A 510 5.56 -25.81 -0.95
N HIS A 511 6.45 -25.08 -0.29
CA HIS A 511 6.89 -25.35 1.08
C HIS A 511 5.95 -24.77 2.17
N TYR A 512 4.91 -23.98 1.81
CA TYR A 512 4.04 -23.35 2.81
C TYR A 512 3.13 -24.35 3.53
N ALA A 513 2.30 -25.07 2.78
CA ALA A 513 1.37 -26.05 3.31
C ALA A 513 1.45 -27.40 2.57
N GLY A 514 2.21 -27.46 1.48
CA GLY A 514 2.44 -28.66 0.68
C GLY A 514 1.20 -29.21 -0.04
N GLY A 515 1.37 -30.35 -0.70
CA GLY A 515 0.27 -31.09 -1.31
C GLY A 515 -0.56 -30.28 -2.29
N LYS A 516 -1.88 -30.31 -2.11
CA LYS A 516 -2.87 -29.63 -3.00
C LYS A 516 -3.15 -28.18 -2.63
N TYR A 517 -2.50 -27.64 -1.59
CA TYR A 517 -2.88 -26.34 -1.02
C TYR A 517 -3.04 -25.22 -2.05
N ILE A 518 -2.04 -25.00 -2.91
CA ILE A 518 -2.08 -23.87 -3.89
C ILE A 518 -3.19 -24.08 -4.92
N PHE A 519 -3.37 -25.33 -5.37
CA PHE A 519 -4.44 -25.70 -6.31
C PHE A 519 -5.83 -25.44 -5.71
N GLU A 520 -6.06 -25.94 -4.49
CA GLU A 520 -7.32 -25.74 -3.78
C GLU A 520 -7.56 -24.27 -3.45
N LEU A 521 -6.51 -23.54 -3.04
CA LEU A 521 -6.58 -22.11 -2.78
C LEU A 521 -7.06 -21.34 -4.03
N LEU A 522 -6.49 -21.63 -5.21
CA LEU A 522 -6.91 -20.99 -6.44
C LEU A 522 -8.38 -21.26 -6.74
N CYS A 523 -8.84 -22.52 -6.59
CA CYS A 523 -10.24 -22.89 -6.79
C CYS A 523 -11.18 -22.20 -5.77
N ARG A 524 -10.74 -22.08 -4.51
CA ARG A 524 -11.48 -21.37 -3.45
C ARG A 524 -11.56 -19.87 -3.72
N VAL A 525 -10.48 -19.26 -4.20
CA VAL A 525 -10.45 -17.83 -4.54
C VAL A 525 -11.34 -17.52 -5.76
N ILE A 526 -11.53 -18.46 -6.68
CA ILE A 526 -12.53 -18.32 -7.75
C ILE A 526 -13.95 -18.22 -7.14
N THR A 527 -14.31 -19.11 -6.24
CA THR A 527 -15.60 -19.08 -5.52
C THR A 527 -15.78 -17.79 -4.73
N LEU A 528 -14.76 -17.46 -3.92
CA LEU A 528 -14.73 -16.23 -3.13
C LEU A 528 -14.99 -15.01 -4.02
N SER A 529 -14.33 -14.93 -5.17
CA SER A 529 -14.45 -13.78 -6.07
C SER A 529 -15.88 -13.61 -6.59
N VAL A 530 -16.53 -14.69 -7.02
CA VAL A 530 -17.95 -14.65 -7.46
C VAL A 530 -18.86 -14.21 -6.31
N LYS A 531 -18.75 -14.88 -5.14
CA LYS A 531 -19.58 -14.56 -3.97
C LYS A 531 -19.33 -13.13 -3.44
N SER A 532 -18.09 -12.62 -3.55
CA SER A 532 -17.77 -11.24 -3.15
C SER A 532 -18.47 -10.24 -4.05
N VAL A 533 -18.46 -10.45 -5.37
CA VAL A 533 -19.18 -9.56 -6.30
C VAL A 533 -20.68 -9.56 -5.99
N ASP A 534 -21.29 -10.74 -5.75
CA ASP A 534 -22.70 -10.84 -5.38
C ASP A 534 -23.04 -10.09 -4.08
N LEU A 535 -22.18 -10.20 -3.06
CA LEU A 535 -22.37 -9.50 -1.78
C LEU A 535 -22.17 -7.98 -1.93
N ILE A 536 -21.17 -7.55 -2.71
CA ILE A 536 -20.91 -6.14 -2.99
C ILE A 536 -22.07 -5.51 -3.77
N GLU A 537 -22.69 -6.22 -4.68
CA GLU A 537 -23.92 -5.79 -5.36
C GLU A 537 -25.04 -5.55 -4.35
N LYS A 538 -25.33 -6.52 -3.47
CA LYS A 538 -26.34 -6.38 -2.41
C LYS A 538 -26.05 -5.26 -1.42
N ILE A 539 -24.78 -5.05 -1.04
CA ILE A 539 -24.33 -3.92 -0.22
C ILE A 539 -24.64 -2.61 -0.94
N SER A 540 -24.38 -2.55 -2.26
CA SER A 540 -24.52 -1.33 -3.05
C SER A 540 -25.97 -0.98 -3.41
N GLU A 541 -26.92 -1.89 -3.22
CA GLU A 541 -28.36 -1.64 -3.30
C GLU A 541 -28.90 -0.90 -2.06
N LYS A 542 -28.17 -0.91 -0.95
CA LYS A 542 -28.55 -0.24 0.28
C LYS A 542 -28.16 1.25 0.21
N ARG A 543 -28.79 2.05 1.04
CA ARG A 543 -28.36 3.45 1.22
C ARG A 543 -27.07 3.48 2.04
N PHE A 544 -26.16 4.38 1.73
CA PHE A 544 -24.95 4.57 2.53
C PHE A 544 -24.92 5.93 3.23
N GLU A 545 -25.93 6.76 3.00
CA GLU A 545 -26.21 8.07 3.62
C GLU A 545 -27.67 8.14 4.01
#